data_57304a7c86f7288786520a341cb5d06a
#
_entry.id   57304a7c86f7288786520a341cb5d06a
#
_cell.length_a   1.000
_cell.length_b   1.000
_cell.length_c   1.000
_cell.angle_alpha   90.00
_cell.angle_beta   90.00
_cell.angle_gamma   90.00
#
_symmetry.space_group_name_H-M   'P 1'
#
loop_
_entity.id
_entity.type
_entity.pdbx_description
1 polymer ?
#
loop_
_entity_poly.entity_id
_entity_poly.type
_entity_poly.pdbx_seq_one_letter_code
_entity_poly.pdbx_strand_id
1 'polypeptide(L)'
;MISVYERESDQAAGEEEYFRLPLPKRNQHEMFAIADRLSGGSRMTVICEDGKSRMARIPGKMKRKQRVRAGDLLIIKPWDIQNEKSDIVFRYKRTQASALSRRKLLPEAIDVF
;
A
#
# COMPACT_ATOMS: atom_id res chain seq x y z
N MET A 1 -20.63 -10.63 0.10
CA MET A 1 -20.27 -11.21 0.36
C MET A 1 -20.02 -11.53 1.08
N ILE A 2 -19.66 -11.34 1.38
CA ILE A 2 -19.16 -11.73 1.89
C ILE A 2 -19.01 -12.15 2.09
N SER A 3 -18.88 -12.24 2.17
CA SER A 3 -18.48 -12.70 2.45
C SER A 3 -18.21 -13.32 2.42
N VAL A 4 -18.18 -13.43 2.20
CA VAL A 4 -17.69 -14.12 2.42
C VAL A 4 -17.22 -14.13 3.23
N TYR A 5 -17.18 -13.75 3.88
CA TYR A 5 -16.66 -13.72 4.65
C TYR A 5 -17.00 -13.93 5.71
N GLU A 6 -17.30 -14.18 6.13
CA GLU A 6 -17.36 -14.54 7.00
C GLU A 6 -17.55 -15.59 7.28
N ARG A 7 -17.52 -16.41 7.17
CA ARG A 7 -17.39 -17.37 7.34
C ARG A 7 -16.77 -18.15 7.61
N GLU A 8 -16.50 -18.49 7.82
CA GLU A 8 -15.77 -19.23 7.98
C GLU A 8 -15.01 -19.40 8.47
N SER A 9 -14.95 -19.34 8.96
CA SER A 9 -14.17 -19.35 9.40
C SER A 9 -13.43 -19.58 10.18
N ASP A 10 -13.57 -20.27 10.61
CA ASP A 10 -12.75 -20.48 11.32
C ASP A 10 -11.64 -20.65 10.82
N GLN A 11 -11.68 -20.39 10.04
CA GLN A 11 -10.54 -20.30 9.34
C GLN A 11 -9.46 -19.72 10.11
N ALA A 12 -8.26 -19.92 9.75
CA ALA A 12 -7.12 -19.33 10.39
C ALA A 12 -7.27 -17.82 10.38
N ALA A 13 -6.80 -17.19 11.44
CA ALA A 13 -6.82 -15.74 11.54
C ALA A 13 -6.14 -15.08 10.35
N GLY A 14 -5.09 -15.72 9.81
CA GLY A 14 -4.43 -15.19 8.63
C GLY A 14 -5.33 -15.14 7.43
N GLU A 15 -6.20 -16.11 7.30
CA GLU A 15 -7.12 -16.15 6.19
C GLU A 15 -8.14 -15.03 6.29
N GLU A 16 -8.65 -14.79 7.49
CA GLU A 16 -9.52 -13.67 7.73
C GLU A 16 -8.85 -12.35 7.39
N GLU A 17 -7.59 -12.24 7.75
CA GLU A 17 -6.81 -11.06 7.46
C GLU A 17 -6.74 -10.79 5.96
N TYR A 18 -6.61 -11.86 5.16
CA TYR A 18 -6.55 -11.71 3.71
C TYR A 18 -7.83 -11.12 3.15
N PHE A 19 -8.98 -11.53 3.68
CA PHE A 19 -10.24 -11.02 3.17
C PHE A 19 -10.49 -9.57 3.54
N ARG A 20 -9.77 -9.07 4.54
CA ARG A 20 -9.96 -7.71 5.02
C ARG A 20 -8.83 -6.78 4.65
N LEU A 21 -8.02 -7.17 3.67
CA LEU A 21 -6.91 -6.32 3.24
C LEU A 21 -7.44 -5.03 2.63
N PRO A 22 -6.92 -3.88 3.07
CA PRO A 22 -7.29 -2.62 2.45
C PRO A 22 -6.82 -2.59 1.00
N LEU A 23 -7.59 -1.96 0.14
CA LEU A 23 -7.23 -1.78 -1.25
C LEU A 23 -7.33 -0.30 -1.57
N PRO A 24 -6.59 0.17 -2.59
CA PRO A 24 -6.69 1.57 -2.98
C PRO A 24 -8.11 1.91 -3.39
N LYS A 25 -8.59 3.05 -2.95
CA LYS A 25 -9.91 3.55 -3.33
C LYS A 25 -9.77 4.29 -4.65
N ARG A 26 -10.10 3.62 -5.73
CA ARG A 26 -9.89 4.19 -7.08
C ARG A 26 -10.70 5.45 -7.30
N ASN A 27 -11.88 5.53 -6.70
CA ASN A 27 -12.71 6.73 -6.83
C ASN A 27 -12.13 7.92 -6.07
N GLN A 28 -11.13 7.68 -5.23
CA GLN A 28 -10.42 8.76 -4.54
C GLN A 28 -9.00 8.90 -5.08
N HIS A 29 -8.72 8.30 -6.23
CA HIS A 29 -7.43 8.40 -6.90
C HIS A 29 -6.27 7.79 -6.13
N GLU A 30 -6.56 6.86 -5.24
CA GLU A 30 -5.51 6.13 -4.54
C GLU A 30 -4.94 5.06 -5.45
N MET A 31 -3.67 4.73 -5.22
CA MET A 31 -3.01 3.71 -6.01
C MET A 31 -1.93 3.02 -5.18
N PHE A 32 -1.49 1.86 -5.67
CA PHE A 32 -0.37 1.15 -5.06
C PHE A 32 0.94 1.81 -5.43
N ALA A 33 1.91 1.71 -4.53
CA ALA A 33 3.27 2.15 -4.78
C ALA A 33 4.23 1.35 -3.93
N ILE A 34 5.51 1.33 -4.34
CA ILE A 34 6.57 0.69 -3.59
C ILE A 34 7.49 1.78 -3.08
N ALA A 35 7.83 1.73 -1.80
CA ALA A 35 8.78 2.67 -1.23
C ALA A 35 10.15 2.41 -1.82
N ASP A 36 10.79 3.47 -2.34
CA ASP A 36 12.09 3.35 -2.95
C ASP A 36 13.19 3.76 -1.98
N ARG A 37 13.15 5.02 -1.51
CA ARG A 37 14.16 5.46 -0.56
C ARG A 37 13.66 6.68 0.19
N LEU A 38 14.21 6.87 1.37
CA LEU A 38 13.89 8.01 2.20
C LEU A 38 14.59 9.25 1.63
N SER A 39 13.83 10.32 1.42
CA SER A 39 14.36 11.56 0.86
C SER A 39 14.58 12.63 1.89
N GLY A 40 14.10 12.41 3.10
CA GLY A 40 14.18 13.39 4.19
C GLY A 40 13.37 12.86 5.32
N GLY A 41 13.29 13.62 6.41
CA GLY A 41 12.66 13.14 7.63
C GLY A 41 11.25 12.61 7.45
N SER A 42 10.45 13.23 6.60
CA SER A 42 9.07 12.85 6.43
C SER A 42 8.70 12.65 4.96
N ARG A 43 9.67 12.43 4.10
CA ARG A 43 9.43 12.25 2.67
C ARG A 43 10.13 11.02 2.17
N MET A 44 9.49 10.36 1.21
CA MET A 44 10.01 9.14 0.63
C MET A 44 9.73 9.13 -0.86
N THR A 45 10.70 8.71 -1.64
CA THR A 45 10.48 8.50 -3.07
C THR A 45 9.81 7.15 -3.23
N VAL A 46 8.75 7.10 -4.03
CA VAL A 46 8.01 5.87 -4.27
C VAL A 46 7.90 5.62 -5.77
N ILE A 47 7.84 4.35 -6.14
CA ILE A 47 7.59 3.93 -7.52
C ILE A 47 6.14 3.50 -7.56
N CYS A 48 5.35 4.16 -8.40
CA CYS A 48 3.92 3.96 -8.43
C CYS A 48 3.54 2.91 -9.45
N GLU A 49 2.31 2.42 -9.33
CA GLU A 49 1.83 1.36 -10.21
C GLU A 49 1.76 1.80 -11.67
N ASP A 50 1.70 3.11 -11.92
CA ASP A 50 1.71 3.64 -13.28
C ASP A 50 3.12 3.79 -13.84
N GLY A 51 4.13 3.33 -13.11
CA GLY A 51 5.51 3.39 -13.53
C GLY A 51 6.20 4.70 -13.23
N LYS A 52 5.51 5.66 -12.66
CA LYS A 52 6.09 6.96 -12.37
C LYS A 52 6.62 7.00 -10.94
N SER A 53 7.68 7.78 -10.74
CA SER A 53 8.18 8.07 -9.40
C SER A 53 7.46 9.28 -8.85
N ARG A 54 7.17 9.22 -7.56
CA ARG A 54 6.56 10.35 -6.88
C ARG A 54 7.21 10.53 -5.52
N MET A 55 7.10 11.73 -5.00
CA MET A 55 7.49 11.97 -3.62
C MET A 55 6.27 11.80 -2.73
N ALA A 56 6.40 10.96 -1.71
CA ALA A 56 5.29 10.67 -0.81
C ALA A 56 5.60 11.25 0.56
N ARG A 57 4.62 11.92 1.14
CA ARG A 57 4.75 12.46 2.49
C ARG A 57 4.31 11.40 3.49
N ILE A 58 5.13 11.19 4.50
CA ILE A 58 4.87 10.20 5.55
C ILE A 58 4.07 10.89 6.66
N PRO A 59 2.85 10.40 6.94
CA PRO A 59 2.07 11.00 8.03
C PRO A 59 2.77 10.83 9.38
N GLY A 60 2.52 11.76 10.28
CA GLY A 60 3.16 11.73 11.59
C GLY A 60 2.94 10.45 12.35
N LYS A 61 1.74 9.87 12.28
CA LYS A 61 1.46 8.65 13.01
C LYS A 61 2.29 7.47 12.51
N MET A 62 2.62 7.46 11.23
CA MET A 62 3.45 6.39 10.67
C MET A 62 4.91 6.55 11.02
N LYS A 63 5.35 7.78 11.25
CA LYS A 63 6.73 8.02 11.64
C LYS A 63 7.03 7.42 13.01
N ARG A 64 6.03 7.38 13.87
CA ARG A 64 6.24 6.90 15.24
C ARG A 64 6.08 5.41 15.38
N LYS A 65 5.06 4.83 14.76
CA LYS A 65 4.69 3.44 15.02
C LYS A 65 5.01 2.49 13.88
N GLN A 66 4.96 2.99 12.66
CA GLN A 66 5.13 2.14 11.50
C GLN A 66 6.13 2.78 10.57
N ARG A 67 7.39 2.47 10.80
CA ARG A 67 8.43 3.01 9.94
C ARG A 67 8.29 2.48 8.54
N VAL A 68 8.16 3.39 7.58
CA VAL A 68 8.16 3.01 6.18
C VAL A 68 9.60 2.79 5.74
N ARG A 69 9.85 1.65 5.09
CA ARG A 69 11.19 1.29 4.64
C ARG A 69 11.18 1.01 3.17
N ALA A 70 12.36 1.10 2.55
CA ALA A 70 12.49 0.75 1.14
C ALA A 70 11.97 -0.67 0.92
N GLY A 71 11.20 -0.84 -0.15
CA GLY A 71 10.61 -2.12 -0.47
C GLY A 71 9.21 -2.33 0.07
N ASP A 72 8.74 -1.46 0.95
CA ASP A 72 7.38 -1.60 1.51
C ASP A 72 6.33 -1.28 0.46
N LEU A 73 5.25 -2.05 0.50
CA LEU A 73 4.09 -1.80 -0.35
C LEU A 73 3.19 -0.78 0.34
N LEU A 74 2.77 0.21 -0.40
CA LEU A 74 2.00 1.33 0.13
C LEU A 74 0.77 1.61 -0.71
N ILE A 75 -0.22 2.24 -0.09
CA ILE A 75 -1.27 2.94 -0.81
C ILE A 75 -0.95 4.43 -0.70
N ILE A 76 -0.91 5.10 -1.83
CA ILE A 76 -0.66 6.54 -1.87
C ILE A 76 -1.80 7.24 -2.57
N LYS A 77 -1.92 8.54 -2.30
CA LYS A 77 -2.89 9.39 -2.97
C LYS A 77 -2.15 10.58 -3.56
N PRO A 78 -2.01 10.65 -4.89
CA PRO A 78 -1.34 11.79 -5.52
C PRO A 78 -2.11 13.08 -5.26
N TRP A 79 -1.38 14.18 -5.18
CA TRP A 79 -1.99 15.49 -4.99
C TRP A 79 -2.64 15.93 -6.30
N ASP A 80 -3.76 16.64 -6.17
CA ASP A 80 -4.52 17.03 -7.35
C ASP A 80 -3.74 17.97 -8.26
N ILE A 81 -3.08 18.97 -7.68
CA ILE A 81 -2.42 20.00 -8.48
C ILE A 81 -0.99 19.61 -8.79
N GLN A 82 -0.30 19.00 -7.83
CA GLN A 82 1.08 18.59 -8.00
C GLN A 82 1.14 17.07 -8.00
N ASN A 83 0.87 16.49 -9.15
CA ASN A 83 0.73 15.04 -9.26
C ASN A 83 2.03 14.28 -8.99
N GLU A 84 3.17 14.96 -9.04
CA GLU A 84 4.44 14.33 -8.69
C GLU A 84 4.60 14.17 -7.18
N LYS A 85 3.69 14.72 -6.40
CA LYS A 85 3.67 14.57 -4.95
C LYS A 85 2.47 13.76 -4.52
N SER A 86 2.56 13.17 -3.35
CA SER A 86 1.50 12.31 -2.85
C SER A 86 1.56 12.21 -1.34
N ASP A 87 0.52 11.63 -0.76
CA ASP A 87 0.48 11.31 0.66
C ASP A 87 0.39 9.79 0.78
N ILE A 88 1.12 9.23 1.76
CA ILE A 88 0.99 7.82 2.07
C ILE A 88 -0.29 7.64 2.88
N VAL A 89 -1.16 6.76 2.39
CA VAL A 89 -2.43 6.49 3.05
C VAL A 89 -2.32 5.28 3.95
N PHE A 90 -1.61 4.25 3.50
CA PHE A 90 -1.54 3.00 4.23
C PHE A 90 -0.24 2.27 3.88
N ARG A 91 0.32 1.57 4.87
CA ARG A 91 1.51 0.74 4.68
C ARG A 91 1.14 -0.70 4.98
N TYR A 92 1.39 -1.57 4.03
CA TYR A 92 1.09 -2.99 4.19
C TYR A 92 2.19 -3.69 4.98
N LYS A 93 1.79 -4.68 5.76
CA LYS A 93 2.76 -5.62 6.33
C LYS A 93 3.25 -6.53 5.23
N ARG A 94 4.43 -7.12 5.43
CA ARG A 94 5.00 -8.00 4.43
C ARG A 94 4.09 -9.18 4.11
N THR A 95 3.45 -9.75 5.12
CA THR A 95 2.53 -10.87 4.90
C THR A 95 1.33 -10.44 4.05
N GLN A 96 0.86 -9.21 4.27
CA GLN A 96 -0.26 -8.70 3.48
C GLN A 96 0.15 -8.47 2.03
N ALA A 97 1.34 -7.91 1.81
CA ALA A 97 1.84 -7.70 0.46
C ALA A 97 1.99 -9.03 -0.27
N SER A 98 2.52 -10.04 0.41
CA SER A 98 2.67 -11.36 -0.19
C SER A 98 1.32 -11.97 -0.53
N ALA A 99 0.32 -11.77 0.33
CA ALA A 99 -1.02 -12.28 0.07
C ALA A 99 -1.63 -11.63 -1.16
N LEU A 100 -1.45 -10.32 -1.30
CA LEU A 100 -1.97 -9.61 -2.48
C LEU A 100 -1.29 -10.10 -3.75
N SER A 101 0.02 -10.34 -3.68
CA SER A 101 0.75 -10.85 -4.83
C SER A 101 0.25 -12.24 -5.23
N ARG A 102 0.06 -13.12 -4.26
CA ARG A 102 -0.44 -14.47 -4.54
C ARG A 102 -1.83 -14.45 -5.14
N ARG A 103 -2.64 -13.48 -4.77
CA ARG A 103 -3.99 -13.33 -5.31
C ARG A 103 -4.00 -12.56 -6.63
N LYS A 104 -2.81 -12.16 -7.10
CA LYS A 104 -2.66 -11.42 -8.34
C LYS A 104 -3.46 -10.12 -8.36
N LEU A 105 -3.47 -9.46 -7.21
CA LEU A 105 -4.16 -8.17 -7.06
C LEU A 105 -3.22 -7.00 -7.25
N LEU A 106 -1.91 -7.25 -7.35
CA LEU A 106 -0.94 -6.17 -7.52
C LEU A 106 -0.66 -5.96 -9.00
N PRO A 107 -0.60 -4.69 -9.45
CA PRO A 107 -0.18 -4.40 -10.81
C PRO A 107 1.22 -4.95 -11.07
N GLU A 108 1.44 -5.42 -12.28
CA GLU A 108 2.69 -6.08 -12.64
C GLU A 108 3.90 -5.16 -12.41
N ALA A 109 3.73 -3.87 -12.66
CA ALA A 109 4.85 -2.95 -12.56
C ALA A 109 5.47 -2.88 -11.16
N ILE A 110 4.69 -3.22 -10.14
CA ILE A 110 5.17 -3.13 -8.76
C ILE A 110 5.08 -4.46 -8.02
N ASP A 111 4.78 -5.55 -8.70
CA ASP A 111 4.63 -6.84 -8.05
C ASP A 111 6.00 -7.50 -7.92
N VAL A 112 6.69 -7.17 -6.84
CA VAL A 112 8.00 -7.75 -6.53
C VAL A 112 7.91 -8.71 -5.35
N PHE A 113 6.71 -9.06 -4.98
CA PHE A 113 6.45 -9.94 -3.84
C PHE A 113 6.05 -11.31 -4.31
#